data_08856122c3ed6ed2d85f158e4cf8220f
#
_entry.id   08856122c3ed6ed2d85f158e4cf8220f
#
_cell.length_a   1.000
_cell.length_b   1.000
_cell.length_c   1.000
_cell.angle_alpha   90.00
_cell.angle_beta   90.00
_cell.angle_gamma   90.00
#
_symmetry.space_group_name_H-M   'P 1'
#
loop_
_entity.id
_entity.type
_entity.pdbx_description
1 polymer ?
#
loop_
_entity_poly.entity_id
_entity_poly.type
_entity_poly.pdbx_seq_one_letter_code
_entity_poly.pdbx_strand_id
1 'polypeptide(L)'
;INALSDPQAHPRQIVERTALALLTYVEENAEGFRVLTRDSPKTDPSNSFNSLLGDIAVRVEDILTDAFKRQHLPAKSVPYYAQMLIGMTVYTCQYWADQRKLSKEQLAAHIVNLAWYGLSRMEAKPELRYESEKAAREAEKQAAREAKAIAKQEKQGKKADEIAGEGGCCGR
;
A
#
# COMPACT_ATOMS: atom_id res chain seq x y z
N ILE A 1 -24.44 9.01 2.06
CA ILE A 1 -24.27 9.43 0.64
C ILE A 1 -24.16 10.96 0.56
N ASN A 2 -24.98 11.73 1.26
CA ASN A 2 -24.93 13.21 1.22
C ASN A 2 -23.60 13.83 1.68
N ALA A 3 -22.87 13.17 2.57
CA ALA A 3 -21.57 13.64 3.05
C ALA A 3 -20.48 13.68 1.97
N LEU A 4 -20.62 12.89 0.90
CA LEU A 4 -19.69 12.80 -0.23
C LEU A 4 -20.05 13.77 -1.39
N SER A 5 -21.16 14.48 -1.30
CA SER A 5 -21.77 15.20 -2.44
C SER A 5 -21.58 16.72 -2.41
N ASP A 6 -20.82 17.26 -1.44
CA ASP A 6 -20.55 18.71 -1.34
C ASP A 6 -19.36 19.10 -2.23
N PRO A 7 -19.59 19.75 -3.39
CA PRO A 7 -18.51 20.10 -4.34
C PRO A 7 -17.57 21.20 -3.83
N GLN A 8 -17.94 21.92 -2.77
CA GLN A 8 -17.18 23.01 -2.18
C GLN A 8 -16.34 22.58 -0.95
N ALA A 9 -16.59 21.36 -0.43
CA ALA A 9 -15.90 20.90 0.75
C ALA A 9 -14.44 20.54 0.43
N HIS A 10 -13.53 20.89 1.32
CA HIS A 10 -12.15 20.42 1.24
C HIS A 10 -12.12 18.88 1.29
N PRO A 11 -11.29 18.19 0.46
CA PRO A 11 -11.26 16.73 0.40
C PRO A 11 -11.13 16.04 1.75
N ARG A 12 -10.36 16.60 2.67
CA ARG A 12 -10.24 16.10 4.04
C ARG A 12 -11.57 16.14 4.79
N GLN A 13 -12.34 17.22 4.65
CA GLN A 13 -13.64 17.35 5.31
C GLN A 13 -14.66 16.33 4.78
N ILE A 14 -14.56 15.97 3.51
CA ILE A 14 -15.39 14.90 2.92
C ILE A 14 -15.08 13.57 3.62
N VAL A 15 -13.81 13.23 3.78
CA VAL A 15 -13.39 12.01 4.46
C VAL A 15 -13.83 12.02 5.94
N GLU A 16 -13.69 13.15 6.63
CA GLU A 16 -14.14 13.33 8.03
C GLU A 16 -15.65 13.11 8.17
N ARG A 17 -16.45 13.77 7.36
CA ARG A 17 -17.93 13.64 7.37
C ARG A 17 -18.36 12.21 7.05
N THR A 18 -17.71 11.57 6.08
CA THR A 18 -18.02 10.19 5.67
C THR A 18 -17.70 9.19 6.77
N ALA A 19 -16.53 9.29 7.38
CA ALA A 19 -16.13 8.42 8.49
C ALA A 19 -17.10 8.59 9.69
N LEU A 20 -17.42 9.82 10.04
CA LEU A 20 -18.35 10.10 11.15
C LEU A 20 -19.76 9.61 10.87
N ALA A 21 -20.27 9.80 9.65
CA ALA A 21 -21.60 9.31 9.24
C ALA A 21 -21.69 7.78 9.31
N LEU A 22 -20.65 7.07 8.87
CA LEU A 22 -20.60 5.61 8.96
C LEU A 22 -20.57 5.15 10.43
N LEU A 23 -19.74 5.75 11.27
CA LEU A 23 -19.66 5.41 12.68
C LEU A 23 -20.96 5.71 13.43
N THR A 24 -21.65 6.80 13.09
CA THR A 24 -22.97 7.10 13.63
C THR A 24 -24.00 6.03 13.21
N TYR A 25 -24.00 5.62 11.95
CA TYR A 25 -24.84 4.51 11.49
C TYR A 25 -24.58 3.21 12.24
N VAL A 26 -23.30 2.87 12.44
CA VAL A 26 -22.89 1.66 13.20
C VAL A 26 -23.32 1.76 14.66
N GLU A 27 -23.23 2.94 15.27
CA GLU A 27 -23.67 3.17 16.64
C GLU A 27 -25.18 2.98 16.82
N GLU A 28 -25.96 3.53 15.89
CA GLU A 28 -27.43 3.48 15.91
C GLU A 28 -27.98 2.09 15.50
N ASN A 29 -27.23 1.33 14.69
CA ASN A 29 -27.68 0.07 14.10
C ASN A 29 -26.71 -1.09 14.38
N ALA A 30 -26.13 -1.18 15.58
CA ALA A 30 -25.06 -2.13 15.88
C ALA A 30 -25.41 -3.60 15.59
N GLU A 31 -26.62 -4.04 15.95
CA GLU A 31 -27.08 -5.41 15.70
C GLU A 31 -27.27 -5.68 14.21
N GLY A 32 -27.92 -4.76 13.48
CA GLY A 32 -28.09 -4.85 12.03
C GLY A 32 -26.73 -4.86 11.30
N PHE A 33 -25.80 -4.03 11.73
CA PHE A 33 -24.46 -3.98 11.17
C PHE A 33 -23.67 -5.29 11.41
N ARG A 34 -23.78 -5.89 12.58
CA ARG A 34 -23.20 -7.22 12.87
C ARG A 34 -23.75 -8.31 11.98
N VAL A 35 -25.08 -8.38 11.84
CA VAL A 35 -25.73 -9.35 10.96
C VAL A 35 -25.27 -9.16 9.51
N LEU A 36 -25.31 -7.92 9.03
CA LEU A 36 -24.91 -7.60 7.65
C LEU A 36 -23.44 -7.92 7.35
N THR A 37 -22.54 -7.76 8.30
CA THR A 37 -21.10 -8.00 8.09
C THR A 37 -20.69 -9.46 8.33
N ARG A 38 -21.42 -10.20 9.17
CA ARG A 38 -21.11 -11.58 9.53
C ARG A 38 -21.76 -12.60 8.58
N ASP A 39 -23.01 -12.38 8.25
CA ASP A 39 -23.86 -13.39 7.58
C ASP A 39 -24.05 -13.10 6.07
N SER A 40 -23.42 -12.05 5.56
CA SER A 40 -23.49 -11.72 4.14
C SER A 40 -22.52 -12.57 3.31
N PRO A 41 -22.99 -13.54 2.51
CA PRO A 41 -22.16 -14.17 1.51
C PRO A 41 -21.64 -13.09 0.57
N LYS A 42 -20.32 -13.03 0.34
CA LYS A 42 -19.69 -12.06 -0.57
C LYS A 42 -20.25 -12.10 -2.02
N THR A 43 -21.12 -13.07 -2.31
CA THR A 43 -21.65 -13.40 -3.62
C THR A 43 -23.15 -13.12 -3.78
N ASP A 44 -23.85 -12.61 -2.76
CA ASP A 44 -25.27 -12.32 -2.88
C ASP A 44 -25.50 -10.85 -3.31
N PRO A 45 -25.84 -10.59 -4.59
CA PRO A 45 -26.09 -9.23 -5.09
C PRO A 45 -27.38 -8.60 -4.55
N SER A 46 -28.26 -9.41 -3.93
CA SER A 46 -29.52 -8.93 -3.32
C SER A 46 -29.30 -8.33 -1.92
N ASN A 47 -28.10 -8.47 -1.35
CA ASN A 47 -27.79 -7.95 -0.03
C ASN A 47 -27.61 -6.40 -0.09
N SER A 48 -28.52 -5.69 0.55
CA SER A 48 -28.54 -4.23 0.56
C SER A 48 -27.24 -3.60 1.09
N PHE A 49 -26.52 -4.29 1.96
CA PHE A 49 -25.22 -3.82 2.48
C PHE A 49 -24.12 -3.91 1.44
N ASN A 50 -24.02 -5.02 0.71
CA ASN A 50 -23.05 -5.18 -0.37
C ASN A 50 -23.32 -4.19 -1.51
N SER A 51 -24.60 -3.94 -1.83
CA SER A 51 -25.00 -2.90 -2.78
C SER A 51 -24.59 -1.51 -2.28
N LEU A 52 -24.84 -1.19 -1.01
CA LEU A 52 -24.43 0.09 -0.42
C LEU A 52 -22.90 0.25 -0.42
N LEU A 53 -22.15 -0.79 -0.08
CA LEU A 53 -20.69 -0.76 -0.16
C LEU A 53 -20.19 -0.60 -1.59
N GLY A 54 -20.87 -1.20 -2.57
CA GLY A 54 -20.59 -1.02 -3.99
C GLY A 54 -20.78 0.44 -4.43
N ASP A 55 -21.89 1.05 -4.07
CA ASP A 55 -22.16 2.45 -4.37
C ASP A 55 -21.17 3.42 -3.72
N ILE A 56 -20.77 3.11 -2.48
CA ILE A 56 -19.70 3.85 -1.78
C ILE A 56 -18.36 3.66 -2.50
N ALA A 57 -18.05 2.45 -2.95
CA ALA A 57 -16.80 2.16 -3.65
C ALA A 57 -16.69 2.97 -4.94
N VAL A 58 -17.73 2.99 -5.76
CA VAL A 58 -17.77 3.79 -7.00
C VAL A 58 -17.51 5.26 -6.68
N ARG A 59 -18.17 5.80 -5.65
CA ARG A 59 -18.01 7.21 -5.28
C ARG A 59 -16.61 7.53 -4.76
N VAL A 60 -16.02 6.64 -3.98
CA VAL A 60 -14.64 6.78 -3.49
C VAL A 60 -13.66 6.70 -4.65
N GLU A 61 -13.87 5.80 -5.61
CA GLU A 61 -13.05 5.70 -6.83
C GLU A 61 -13.11 6.97 -7.67
N ASP A 62 -14.26 7.60 -7.83
CA ASP A 62 -14.40 8.88 -8.55
C ASP A 62 -13.54 9.97 -7.88
N ILE A 63 -13.68 10.13 -6.55
CA ILE A 63 -12.93 11.12 -5.77
C ILE A 63 -11.42 10.86 -5.85
N LEU A 64 -11.01 9.60 -5.70
CA LEU A 64 -9.60 9.22 -5.79
C LEU A 64 -9.05 9.43 -7.21
N THR A 65 -9.83 9.12 -8.25
CA THR A 65 -9.43 9.33 -9.64
C THR A 65 -9.06 10.78 -9.89
N ASP A 66 -9.87 11.72 -9.42
CA ASP A 66 -9.59 13.14 -9.56
C ASP A 66 -8.39 13.60 -8.73
N ALA A 67 -8.22 13.05 -7.53
CA ALA A 67 -7.05 13.32 -6.69
C ALA A 67 -5.76 12.79 -7.33
N PHE A 68 -5.79 11.57 -7.88
CA PHE A 68 -4.66 10.92 -8.57
C PHE A 68 -4.25 11.68 -9.82
N LYS A 69 -5.22 12.13 -10.63
CA LYS A 69 -4.95 12.98 -11.80
C LYS A 69 -4.20 14.26 -11.40
N ARG A 70 -4.67 14.95 -10.36
CA ARG A 70 -4.02 16.17 -9.86
C ARG A 70 -2.59 15.95 -9.35
N GLN A 71 -2.30 14.76 -8.81
CA GLN A 71 -0.98 14.41 -8.27
C GLN A 71 -0.10 13.62 -9.24
N HIS A 72 -0.54 13.45 -10.50
CA HIS A 72 0.15 12.66 -11.53
C HIS A 72 0.42 11.20 -11.10
N LEU A 73 -0.48 10.62 -10.31
CA LEU A 73 -0.41 9.23 -9.87
C LEU A 73 -1.10 8.29 -10.87
N PRO A 74 -0.68 7.01 -10.96
CA PRO A 74 -1.25 6.07 -11.93
C PRO A 74 -2.69 5.69 -11.59
N ALA A 75 -3.63 6.02 -12.48
CA ALA A 75 -5.06 5.76 -12.28
C ALA A 75 -5.40 4.27 -12.10
N LYS A 76 -4.58 3.35 -12.64
CA LYS A 76 -4.79 1.90 -12.53
C LYS A 76 -4.77 1.39 -11.08
N SER A 77 -4.19 2.13 -10.14
CA SER A 77 -4.14 1.75 -8.73
C SER A 77 -5.32 2.28 -7.90
N VAL A 78 -6.13 3.19 -8.45
CA VAL A 78 -7.29 3.78 -7.77
C VAL A 78 -8.26 2.75 -7.17
N PRO A 79 -8.69 1.70 -7.89
CA PRO A 79 -9.61 0.71 -7.32
C PRO A 79 -9.05 0.01 -6.08
N TYR A 80 -7.74 -0.28 -6.08
CA TYR A 80 -7.10 -0.91 -4.92
C TYR A 80 -7.08 0.01 -3.70
N TYR A 81 -6.79 1.30 -3.88
CA TYR A 81 -6.83 2.26 -2.78
C TYR A 81 -8.25 2.49 -2.26
N ALA A 82 -9.26 2.51 -3.13
CA ALA A 82 -10.65 2.56 -2.72
C ALA A 82 -11.03 1.36 -1.84
N GLN A 83 -10.66 0.14 -2.27
CA GLN A 83 -10.91 -1.07 -1.50
C GLN A 83 -10.13 -1.10 -0.16
N MET A 84 -8.88 -0.61 -0.14
CA MET A 84 -8.11 -0.48 1.11
C MET A 84 -8.81 0.45 2.10
N LEU A 85 -9.27 1.63 1.66
CA LEU A 85 -9.97 2.59 2.51
C LEU A 85 -11.28 2.04 3.06
N ILE A 86 -12.08 1.41 2.20
CA ILE A 86 -13.36 0.82 2.59
C ILE A 86 -13.13 -0.34 3.56
N GLY A 87 -12.24 -1.27 3.20
CA GLY A 87 -11.92 -2.42 4.04
C GLY A 87 -11.40 -2.00 5.41
N MET A 88 -10.43 -1.10 5.45
CA MET A 88 -9.89 -0.55 6.70
C MET A 88 -11.03 0.05 7.55
N THR A 89 -11.89 0.86 6.97
CA THR A 89 -12.96 1.55 7.70
C THR A 89 -14.00 0.55 8.21
N VAL A 90 -14.47 -0.36 7.35
CA VAL A 90 -15.50 -1.36 7.72
C VAL A 90 -15.00 -2.28 8.83
N TYR A 91 -13.79 -2.87 8.69
CA TYR A 91 -13.24 -3.75 9.73
C TYR A 91 -12.97 -3.02 11.05
N THR A 92 -12.53 -1.77 10.98
CA THR A 92 -12.35 -0.95 12.18
C THR A 92 -13.67 -0.66 12.86
N CYS A 93 -14.73 -0.37 12.09
CA CYS A 93 -16.09 -0.18 12.64
C CYS A 93 -16.64 -1.46 13.28
N GLN A 94 -16.42 -2.64 12.69
CA GLN A 94 -16.79 -3.92 13.28
C GLN A 94 -16.13 -4.11 14.65
N TYR A 95 -14.83 -3.93 14.72
CA TYR A 95 -14.09 -4.04 15.97
C TYR A 95 -14.56 -3.03 17.02
N TRP A 96 -14.79 -1.79 16.59
CA TRP A 96 -15.26 -0.73 17.49
C TRP A 96 -16.67 -0.99 18.01
N ALA A 97 -17.57 -1.53 17.20
CA ALA A 97 -18.94 -1.87 17.61
C ALA A 97 -18.96 -2.82 18.82
N ASP A 98 -17.94 -3.68 18.94
CA ASP A 98 -17.82 -4.61 20.08
C ASP A 98 -17.10 -4.01 21.28
N GLN A 99 -16.10 -3.17 21.08
CA GLN A 99 -15.23 -2.69 22.16
C GLN A 99 -15.65 -1.33 22.74
N ARG A 100 -16.08 -0.40 21.89
CA ARG A 100 -16.54 0.97 22.21
C ARG A 100 -15.65 1.73 23.21
N LYS A 101 -14.33 1.53 23.16
CA LYS A 101 -13.37 2.19 24.04
C LYS A 101 -13.07 3.65 23.67
N LEU A 102 -13.24 3.98 22.40
CA LEU A 102 -13.11 5.33 21.86
C LEU A 102 -14.50 5.89 21.53
N SER A 103 -14.67 7.20 21.58
CA SER A 103 -15.86 7.82 20.99
C SER A 103 -15.81 7.71 19.46
N LYS A 104 -16.97 7.85 18.80
CA LYS A 104 -17.03 7.84 17.35
C LYS A 104 -16.22 8.97 16.72
N GLU A 105 -16.17 10.13 17.34
CA GLU A 105 -15.40 11.29 16.91
C GLU A 105 -13.90 11.02 16.98
N GLN A 106 -13.45 10.42 18.10
CA GLN A 106 -12.05 10.01 18.26
C GLN A 106 -11.65 8.98 17.22
N LEU A 107 -12.48 7.97 17.00
CA LEU A 107 -12.19 6.93 16.00
C LEU A 107 -12.20 7.50 14.58
N ALA A 108 -13.18 8.35 14.25
CA ALA A 108 -13.20 9.05 12.96
C ALA A 108 -11.90 9.84 12.73
N ALA A 109 -11.45 10.58 13.75
CA ALA A 109 -10.20 11.33 13.67
C ALA A 109 -8.99 10.42 13.39
N HIS A 110 -8.90 9.25 14.02
CA HIS A 110 -7.82 8.28 13.76
C HIS A 110 -7.87 7.69 12.34
N ILE A 111 -9.06 7.31 11.87
CA ILE A 111 -9.25 6.81 10.49
C ILE A 111 -8.83 7.88 9.47
N VAL A 112 -9.30 9.10 9.66
CA VAL A 112 -8.99 10.21 8.76
C VAL A 112 -7.50 10.54 8.79
N ASN A 113 -6.89 10.58 9.96
CA ASN A 113 -5.46 10.83 10.10
C ASN A 113 -4.63 9.83 9.31
N LEU A 114 -4.93 8.53 9.44
CA LEU A 114 -4.24 7.48 8.72
C LEU A 114 -4.46 7.58 7.20
N ALA A 115 -5.72 7.72 6.77
CA ALA A 115 -6.07 7.83 5.36
C ALA A 115 -5.45 9.08 4.72
N TRP A 116 -5.58 10.24 5.35
CA TRP A 116 -5.11 11.51 4.81
C TRP A 116 -3.59 11.55 4.65
N TYR A 117 -2.84 11.18 5.68
CA TYR A 117 -1.38 11.18 5.60
C TYR A 117 -0.82 10.08 4.71
N GLY A 118 -1.50 8.94 4.61
CA GLY A 118 -1.17 7.91 3.63
C GLY A 118 -1.37 8.39 2.20
N LEU A 119 -2.55 8.92 1.89
CA LEU A 119 -2.88 9.39 0.53
C LEU A 119 -2.11 10.63 0.09
N SER A 120 -1.74 11.54 1.02
CA SER A 120 -1.03 12.79 0.68
C SER A 120 0.45 12.60 0.36
N ARG A 121 1.02 11.42 0.64
CA ARG A 121 2.44 11.12 0.45
C ARG A 121 2.69 9.88 -0.39
N MET A 122 1.76 9.55 -1.29
CA MET A 122 1.90 8.38 -2.14
C MET A 122 2.98 8.55 -3.20
N GLU A 123 3.75 7.49 -3.41
CA GLU A 123 4.71 7.40 -4.50
C GLU A 123 4.00 6.95 -5.79
N ALA A 124 4.36 7.54 -6.94
CA ALA A 124 3.79 7.15 -8.24
C ALA A 124 4.15 5.70 -8.63
N LYS A 125 5.29 5.21 -8.16
CA LYS A 125 5.77 3.84 -8.34
C LYS A 125 6.28 3.33 -7.00
N PRO A 126 5.38 2.86 -6.13
CA PRO A 126 5.80 2.31 -4.84
C PRO A 126 6.57 1.01 -5.05
N GLU A 127 7.73 0.91 -4.44
CA GLU A 127 8.59 -0.27 -4.46
C GLU A 127 8.82 -0.78 -3.04
N LEU A 128 8.96 -2.09 -2.91
CA LEU A 128 9.33 -2.70 -1.64
C LEU A 128 10.78 -2.36 -1.35
N ARG A 129 11.02 -1.60 -0.30
CA ARG A 129 12.38 -1.25 0.16
C ARG A 129 13.07 -2.39 0.90
N TYR A 130 12.32 -3.41 1.23
CA TYR A 130 12.84 -4.60 1.87
C TYR A 130 13.40 -5.55 0.81
N GLU A 131 14.70 -5.65 0.74
CA GLU A 131 15.36 -6.73 0.02
C GLU A 131 15.14 -8.03 0.81
N SER A 132 14.57 -9.03 0.16
CA SER A 132 14.45 -10.35 0.80
C SER A 132 15.86 -10.84 1.17
N GLU A 133 16.01 -11.50 2.32
CA GLU A 133 17.29 -12.11 2.73
C GLU A 133 17.89 -13.00 1.62
N LYS A 134 17.03 -13.57 0.79
CA LYS A 134 17.45 -14.38 -0.37
C LYS A 134 18.14 -13.53 -1.43
N ALA A 135 17.60 -12.35 -1.77
CA ALA A 135 18.21 -11.44 -2.75
C ALA A 135 19.53 -10.86 -2.23
N ALA A 136 19.61 -10.51 -0.94
CA ALA A 136 20.84 -10.05 -0.31
C ALA A 136 21.92 -11.14 -0.34
N ARG A 137 21.58 -12.39 -0.03
CA ARG A 137 22.50 -13.54 -0.11
C ARG A 137 22.93 -13.87 -1.54
N GLU A 138 22.06 -13.68 -2.52
CA GLU A 138 22.40 -13.87 -3.94
C GLU A 138 23.35 -12.79 -4.43
N ALA A 139 23.12 -11.52 -4.07
CA ALA A 139 24.01 -10.40 -4.38
C ALA A 139 25.40 -10.59 -3.75
N GLU A 140 25.47 -11.00 -2.48
CA GLU A 140 26.73 -11.31 -1.80
C GLU A 140 27.51 -12.45 -2.47
N LYS A 141 26.82 -13.54 -2.87
CA LYS A 141 27.42 -14.65 -3.61
C LYS A 141 27.96 -14.21 -4.97
N GLN A 142 27.26 -13.32 -5.64
CA GLN A 142 27.68 -12.81 -6.94
C GLN A 142 28.91 -11.91 -6.80
N ALA A 143 28.91 -10.99 -5.85
CA ALA A 143 30.07 -10.17 -5.53
C ALA A 143 31.31 -11.01 -5.16
N ALA A 144 31.12 -12.06 -4.37
CA ALA A 144 32.21 -12.98 -4.01
C ALA A 144 32.75 -13.78 -5.22
N ARG A 145 31.90 -14.12 -6.19
CA ARG A 145 32.35 -14.79 -7.44
C ARG A 145 33.13 -13.83 -8.33
N GLU A 146 32.69 -12.60 -8.48
CA GLU A 146 33.36 -11.55 -9.25
C GLU A 146 34.73 -11.21 -8.65
N ALA A 147 34.82 -11.05 -7.33
CA ALA A 147 36.10 -10.83 -6.63
C ALA A 147 37.07 -11.99 -6.84
N LYS A 148 36.61 -13.24 -6.79
CA LYS A 148 37.47 -14.42 -7.08
C LYS A 148 37.90 -14.46 -8.53
N ALA A 149 37.10 -14.08 -9.47
CA ALA A 149 37.44 -14.03 -10.89
C ALA A 149 38.55 -12.98 -11.16
N ILE A 150 38.39 -11.77 -10.59
CA ILE A 150 39.39 -10.70 -10.66
C ILE A 150 40.73 -11.15 -10.06
N ALA A 151 40.73 -11.72 -8.85
CA ALA A 151 41.95 -12.22 -8.19
C ALA A 151 42.64 -13.35 -8.98
N LYS A 152 41.87 -14.17 -9.70
CA LYS A 152 42.43 -15.22 -10.58
C LYS A 152 43.08 -14.62 -11.83
N GLN A 153 42.51 -13.60 -12.42
CA GLN A 153 43.09 -12.88 -13.58
C GLN A 153 44.39 -12.17 -13.18
N GLU A 154 44.42 -11.49 -12.05
CA GLU A 154 45.63 -10.83 -11.54
C GLU A 154 46.76 -11.82 -11.29
N LYS A 155 46.47 -13.01 -10.74
CA LYS A 155 47.47 -14.07 -10.53
C LYS A 155 47.99 -14.65 -11.86
N GLN A 156 47.15 -14.77 -12.86
CA GLN A 156 47.55 -15.24 -14.20
C GLN A 156 48.40 -14.20 -14.94
N GLY A 157 48.05 -12.91 -14.83
CA GLY A 157 48.85 -11.81 -15.37
C GLY A 157 50.26 -11.76 -14.78
N LYS A 158 50.35 -11.80 -13.43
CA LYS A 158 51.66 -11.80 -12.74
C LYS A 158 52.55 -13.02 -13.14
N LYS A 159 51.93 -14.19 -13.31
CA LYS A 159 52.65 -15.40 -13.72
C LYS A 159 53.14 -15.35 -15.19
N ALA A 160 52.38 -14.66 -16.06
CA ALA A 160 52.76 -14.43 -17.44
C ALA A 160 53.93 -13.44 -17.54
N ASP A 161 53.92 -12.36 -16.74
CA ASP A 161 55.03 -11.39 -16.69
C ASP A 161 56.31 -11.99 -16.10
N GLU A 162 56.23 -12.89 -15.14
CA GLU A 162 57.36 -13.58 -14.54
C GLU A 162 58.04 -14.53 -15.54
N ILE A 163 57.26 -15.27 -16.34
CA ILE A 163 57.76 -16.15 -17.40
C ILE A 163 58.40 -15.34 -18.55
N ALA A 164 57.86 -14.17 -18.87
CA ALA A 164 58.41 -13.30 -19.92
C ALA A 164 59.73 -12.62 -19.50
N GLY A 165 59.93 -12.40 -18.18
CA GLY A 165 61.17 -11.81 -17.63
C GLY A 165 62.36 -12.79 -17.59
N GLU A 166 62.14 -14.10 -17.49
CA GLU A 166 63.21 -15.10 -17.43
C GLU A 166 63.76 -15.51 -18.82
N GLY A 167 63.07 -15.15 -19.92
CA GLY A 167 63.49 -15.47 -21.29
C GLY A 167 64.53 -14.54 -21.91
N GLY A 168 64.97 -13.50 -21.21
CA GLY A 168 65.75 -12.37 -21.75
C GLY A 168 67.26 -12.45 -21.58
N CYS A 169 67.91 -13.55 -21.16
CA CYS A 169 69.34 -13.59 -20.89
C CYS A 169 70.00 -14.82 -21.46
N CYS A 170 70.07 -14.94 -22.82
CA CYS A 170 71.10 -15.76 -23.46
C CYS A 170 71.25 -15.34 -24.95
N GLY A 171 72.14 -14.40 -25.20
CA GLY A 171 72.49 -13.98 -26.53
C GLY A 171 73.86 -13.31 -26.56
N ARG A 172 74.90 -14.10 -26.50
CA ARG A 172 76.16 -13.80 -27.13
C ARG A 172 76.93 -15.05 -27.27
#